data_d22883f6aa153411690ad17ebfa66374
#
_entry.id   d22883f6aa153411690ad17ebfa66374
#
_cell.length_a   1.000
_cell.length_b   1.000
_cell.length_c   1.000
_cell.angle_alpha   90.00
_cell.angle_beta   90.00
_cell.angle_gamma   90.00
#
_symmetry.space_group_name_H-M   'P 1'
#
loop_
_entity.id
_entity.type
_entity.pdbx_description
1 polymer ?
#
loop_
_entity_poly.entity_id
_entity_poly.type
_entity_poly.pdbx_seq_one_letter_code
_entity_poly.pdbx_strand_id
1 'polypeptide(L)'
;IKRPSDLLDLEAQPRVALGLGYTDPDMLRRVEMFMRDYYRAAQTIYRSSKLVENRLALNLEASASTKISFREVIRSRRYEKVKLIDGFRLRANELSAASSQVFREDPARLIRVFRHAQRHGAKIHFDLQSLIREEAVLITPEVNELEATNVSFKAILSESGSVFNALSLMHELGVLGRFIPEFDGLTCLVQHEYYHRYTADIHTLNTIRQLDLIYNEDDPLKLKYRTAVRATGDPNLLYLTLLLHDIGKARSIR
;
A
#
# COMPACT_ATOMS: atom_id res chain seq x y z
N ILE A 1 -33.52 -16.62 -23.40
CA ILE A 1 -33.34 -16.10 -22.02
C ILE A 1 -31.84 -16.08 -21.78
N LYS A 2 -31.21 -14.90 -21.78
CA LYS A 2 -29.78 -14.76 -21.38
C LYS A 2 -29.69 -15.22 -19.93
N ARG A 3 -28.75 -16.14 -19.64
CA ARG A 3 -28.44 -16.53 -18.25
C ARG A 3 -27.99 -15.28 -17.47
N PRO A 4 -28.37 -15.14 -16.19
CA PRO A 4 -27.81 -14.11 -15.34
C PRO A 4 -26.28 -14.19 -15.39
N SER A 5 -25.63 -13.05 -15.60
CA SER A 5 -24.16 -12.96 -15.62
C SER A 5 -23.73 -12.11 -14.44
N ASP A 6 -22.81 -12.64 -13.62
CA ASP A 6 -22.19 -11.89 -12.54
C ASP A 6 -21.04 -10.97 -13.04
N LEU A 7 -20.84 -10.92 -14.36
CA LEU A 7 -19.81 -10.09 -14.96
C LEU A 7 -20.33 -8.66 -15.15
N LEU A 8 -19.70 -7.72 -14.47
CA LEU A 8 -19.93 -6.28 -14.61
C LEU A 8 -19.03 -5.73 -15.74
N ASP A 9 -19.39 -6.03 -16.99
CA ASP A 9 -18.69 -5.53 -18.17
C ASP A 9 -18.98 -4.05 -18.43
N LEU A 10 -18.21 -3.43 -19.33
CA LEU A 10 -18.35 -2.01 -19.66
C LEU A 10 -19.74 -1.65 -20.18
N GLU A 11 -20.43 -2.56 -20.88
CA GLU A 11 -21.77 -2.34 -21.42
C GLU A 11 -22.84 -2.39 -20.32
N ALA A 12 -22.62 -3.18 -19.27
CA ALA A 12 -23.55 -3.31 -18.15
C ALA A 12 -23.45 -2.13 -17.16
N GLN A 13 -22.25 -1.55 -16.98
CA GLN A 13 -21.99 -0.51 -15.99
C GLN A 13 -22.97 0.68 -16.04
N PRO A 14 -23.30 1.29 -17.20
CA PRO A 14 -24.23 2.43 -17.25
C PRO A 14 -25.64 2.07 -16.77
N ARG A 15 -26.13 0.88 -17.10
CA ARG A 15 -27.46 0.40 -16.67
C ARG A 15 -27.50 0.09 -15.19
N VAL A 16 -26.45 -0.56 -14.69
CA VAL A 16 -26.33 -0.89 -13.26
C VAL A 16 -26.22 0.40 -12.43
N ALA A 17 -25.40 1.35 -12.85
CA ALA A 17 -25.26 2.65 -12.19
C ALA A 17 -26.62 3.35 -12.08
N LEU A 18 -27.39 3.43 -13.18
CA LEU A 18 -28.71 4.04 -13.18
C LEU A 18 -29.68 3.27 -12.28
N GLY A 19 -29.69 1.93 -12.33
CA GLY A 19 -30.54 1.08 -11.48
C GLY A 19 -30.25 1.20 -10.00
N LEU A 20 -29.01 1.56 -9.62
CA LEU A 20 -28.57 1.80 -8.24
C LEU A 20 -28.76 3.26 -7.79
N GLY A 21 -29.36 4.12 -8.64
CA GLY A 21 -29.72 5.50 -8.25
C GLY A 21 -28.63 6.54 -8.48
N TYR A 22 -27.60 6.24 -9.27
CA TYR A 22 -26.65 7.25 -9.73
C TYR A 22 -27.28 8.09 -10.83
N THR A 23 -27.52 9.38 -10.61
CA THR A 23 -28.37 10.23 -11.44
C THR A 23 -27.63 11.36 -12.17
N ASP A 24 -26.30 11.38 -12.17
CA ASP A 24 -25.56 12.41 -12.92
C ASP A 24 -25.97 12.40 -14.39
N PRO A 25 -26.31 13.55 -15.01
CA PRO A 25 -26.72 13.63 -16.40
C PRO A 25 -25.61 13.17 -17.38
N ASP A 26 -24.35 13.36 -17.03
CA ASP A 26 -23.22 12.81 -17.78
C ASP A 26 -23.10 11.31 -17.47
N MET A 27 -23.28 10.50 -18.50
CA MET A 27 -23.20 9.04 -18.39
C MET A 27 -21.83 8.56 -17.91
N LEU A 28 -20.74 9.17 -18.39
CA LEU A 28 -19.38 8.77 -18.00
C LEU A 28 -19.14 9.08 -16.53
N ARG A 29 -19.48 10.29 -16.09
CA ARG A 29 -19.35 10.70 -14.71
C ARG A 29 -20.20 9.83 -13.76
N ARG A 30 -21.41 9.49 -14.17
CA ARG A 30 -22.28 8.57 -13.43
C ARG A 30 -21.66 7.20 -13.24
N VAL A 31 -21.07 6.63 -14.30
CA VAL A 31 -20.36 5.34 -14.23
C VAL A 31 -19.12 5.44 -13.38
N GLU A 32 -18.34 6.51 -13.48
CA GLU A 32 -17.15 6.73 -12.65
C GLU A 32 -17.50 6.80 -11.16
N MET A 33 -18.56 7.52 -10.78
CA MET A 33 -19.05 7.58 -9.40
C MET A 33 -19.45 6.18 -8.89
N PHE A 34 -20.27 5.45 -9.66
CA PHE A 34 -20.67 4.09 -9.33
C PHE A 34 -19.47 3.14 -9.17
N MET A 35 -18.55 3.15 -10.13
CA MET A 35 -17.39 2.27 -10.11
C MET A 35 -16.41 2.62 -8.98
N ARG A 36 -16.29 3.89 -8.62
CA ARG A 36 -15.52 4.33 -7.44
C ARG A 36 -16.07 3.72 -6.15
N ASP A 37 -17.38 3.78 -5.96
CA ASP A 37 -18.03 3.20 -4.78
C ASP A 37 -17.95 1.67 -4.78
N TYR A 38 -18.10 1.05 -5.95
CA TYR A 38 -17.90 -0.39 -6.14
C TYR A 38 -16.49 -0.83 -5.71
N TYR A 39 -15.44 -0.14 -6.19
CA TYR A 39 -14.06 -0.48 -5.83
C TYR A 39 -13.74 -0.20 -4.37
N ARG A 40 -14.32 0.84 -3.76
CA ARG A 40 -14.21 1.10 -2.32
C ARG A 40 -14.83 -0.03 -1.49
N ALA A 41 -16.01 -0.49 -1.87
CA ALA A 41 -16.66 -1.62 -1.23
C ALA A 41 -15.81 -2.91 -1.39
N ALA A 42 -15.35 -3.20 -2.60
CA ALA A 42 -14.50 -4.34 -2.89
C ALA A 42 -13.18 -4.30 -2.09
N GLN A 43 -12.54 -3.12 -1.98
CA GLN A 43 -11.34 -2.92 -1.17
C GLN A 43 -11.61 -3.19 0.32
N THR A 44 -12.77 -2.77 0.83
CA THR A 44 -13.18 -3.02 2.22
C THR A 44 -13.36 -4.51 2.48
N ILE A 45 -14.04 -5.23 1.58
CA ILE A 45 -14.22 -6.68 1.64
C ILE A 45 -12.86 -7.38 1.60
N TYR A 46 -12.00 -7.01 0.65
CA TYR A 46 -10.65 -7.59 0.52
C TYR A 46 -9.83 -7.43 1.80
N ARG A 47 -9.81 -6.21 2.38
CA ARG A 47 -9.09 -5.92 3.63
C ARG A 47 -9.62 -6.76 4.80
N SER A 48 -10.95 -6.89 4.92
CA SER A 48 -11.59 -7.69 5.95
C SER A 48 -11.28 -9.18 5.80
N SER A 49 -11.36 -9.71 4.58
CA SER A 49 -11.01 -11.10 4.29
C SER A 49 -9.55 -11.40 4.62
N LYS A 50 -8.64 -10.51 4.22
CA LYS A 50 -7.20 -10.66 4.52
C LYS A 50 -6.90 -10.62 6.02
N LEU A 51 -7.64 -9.82 6.80
CA LEU A 51 -7.53 -9.80 8.25
C LEU A 51 -7.97 -11.15 8.88
N VAL A 52 -9.07 -11.70 8.38
CA VAL A 52 -9.58 -13.01 8.82
C VAL A 52 -8.60 -14.14 8.46
N GLU A 53 -8.11 -14.15 7.21
CA GLU A 53 -7.12 -15.13 6.75
C GLU A 53 -5.86 -15.12 7.62
N ASN A 54 -5.31 -13.93 7.91
CA ASN A 54 -4.12 -13.79 8.75
C ASN A 54 -4.38 -14.31 10.17
N ARG A 55 -5.53 -14.02 10.76
CA ARG A 55 -5.90 -14.54 12.10
C ARG A 55 -6.08 -16.04 12.11
N LEU A 56 -6.69 -16.62 11.06
CA LEU A 56 -6.86 -18.06 10.94
C LEU A 56 -5.51 -18.76 10.73
N ALA A 57 -4.63 -18.21 9.88
CA ALA A 57 -3.29 -18.75 9.66
C ALA A 57 -2.49 -18.82 10.96
N LEU A 58 -2.52 -17.79 11.79
CA LEU A 58 -1.86 -17.78 13.11
C LEU A 58 -2.44 -18.81 14.08
N ASN A 59 -3.75 -18.97 14.08
CA ASN A 59 -4.39 -20.01 14.92
C ASN A 59 -4.00 -21.41 14.46
N LEU A 60 -3.85 -21.64 13.16
CA LEU A 60 -3.40 -22.92 12.61
C LEU A 60 -1.91 -23.17 12.92
N GLU A 61 -1.05 -22.17 12.81
CA GLU A 61 0.36 -22.27 13.20
C GLU A 61 0.52 -22.51 14.70
N ALA A 62 -0.24 -21.83 15.54
CA ALA A 62 -0.28 -22.07 16.97
C ALA A 62 -0.75 -23.49 17.29
N SER A 63 -1.75 -24.00 16.57
CA SER A 63 -2.29 -25.37 16.75
C SER A 63 -1.33 -26.44 16.19
N ALA A 64 -0.63 -26.17 15.09
CA ALA A 64 0.36 -27.08 14.52
C ALA A 64 1.64 -27.15 15.39
N SER A 65 2.01 -26.05 16.04
CA SER A 65 3.15 -25.98 16.97
C SER A 65 3.01 -26.91 18.18
N THR A 66 1.78 -27.33 18.50
CA THR A 66 1.52 -28.31 19.57
C THR A 66 2.01 -29.73 19.22
N LYS A 67 2.31 -30.03 17.94
CA LYS A 67 2.83 -31.33 17.48
C LYS A 67 4.36 -31.34 17.26
N ILE A 68 5.01 -30.18 17.21
CA ILE A 68 6.46 -30.05 17.17
C ILE A 68 6.94 -29.98 18.61
N SER A 69 7.97 -30.76 18.97
CA SER A 69 8.49 -30.83 20.34
C SER A 69 8.66 -29.42 20.92
N PHE A 70 7.93 -29.14 22.00
CA PHE A 70 7.95 -27.85 22.72
C PHE A 70 9.37 -27.37 23.05
N ARG A 71 10.33 -28.32 23.16
CA ARG A 71 11.76 -28.06 23.38
C ARG A 71 12.48 -27.48 22.17
N GLU A 72 12.12 -27.88 20.94
CA GLU A 72 12.76 -27.37 19.72
C GLU A 72 12.26 -25.97 19.36
N VAL A 73 10.96 -25.70 19.55
CA VAL A 73 10.36 -24.38 19.35
C VAL A 73 10.91 -23.37 20.38
N ILE A 74 11.06 -23.77 21.65
CA ILE A 74 11.66 -22.91 22.67
C ILE A 74 13.14 -22.69 22.40
N ARG A 75 13.85 -23.69 21.89
CA ARG A 75 15.30 -23.59 21.62
C ARG A 75 15.57 -22.69 20.42
N SER A 76 14.80 -22.79 19.34
CA SER A 76 14.93 -21.89 18.19
C SER A 76 14.53 -20.45 18.53
N ARG A 77 13.46 -20.25 19.29
CA ARG A 77 13.01 -18.91 19.76
C ARG A 77 13.94 -18.24 20.77
N ARG A 78 14.70 -19.02 21.56
CA ARG A 78 15.58 -18.48 22.63
C ARG A 78 16.88 -17.87 22.11
N TYR A 79 17.32 -18.18 20.89
CA TYR A 79 18.61 -17.71 20.35
C TYR A 79 18.48 -16.59 19.31
N GLU A 80 17.28 -16.25 18.86
CA GLU A 80 17.11 -15.10 17.97
C GLU A 80 17.22 -13.80 18.75
N LYS A 81 18.26 -13.03 18.45
CA LYS A 81 18.47 -11.70 19.05
C LYS A 81 17.35 -10.77 18.62
N VAL A 82 16.55 -10.32 19.57
CA VAL A 82 15.59 -9.24 19.37
C VAL A 82 16.38 -7.92 19.35
N LYS A 83 16.30 -7.19 18.26
CA LYS A 83 16.86 -5.84 18.14
C LYS A 83 15.75 -4.82 18.31
N LEU A 84 15.93 -3.89 19.25
CA LEU A 84 15.05 -2.73 19.40
C LEU A 84 15.50 -1.62 18.45
N ILE A 85 14.58 -1.11 17.66
CA ILE A 85 14.83 -0.04 16.69
C ILE A 85 13.65 0.92 16.76
N ASP A 86 13.87 2.15 17.24
CA ASP A 86 12.89 3.24 17.20
C ASP A 86 11.49 2.86 17.74
N GLY A 87 11.43 2.12 18.84
CA GLY A 87 10.16 1.65 19.42
C GLY A 87 9.59 0.38 18.78
N PHE A 88 10.31 -0.25 17.85
CA PHE A 88 9.95 -1.51 17.22
C PHE A 88 10.89 -2.64 17.60
N ARG A 89 10.39 -3.87 17.59
CA ARG A 89 11.18 -5.09 17.79
C ARG A 89 11.38 -5.76 16.44
N LEU A 90 12.64 -5.88 16.03
CA LEU A 90 13.03 -6.67 14.88
C LEU A 90 13.49 -8.06 15.35
N ARG A 91 12.80 -9.10 14.88
CA ARG A 91 13.10 -10.50 15.18
C ARG A 91 12.85 -11.34 13.93
N ALA A 92 13.79 -12.22 13.57
CA ALA A 92 13.64 -13.14 12.45
C ALA A 92 13.09 -12.49 11.17
N ASN A 93 13.59 -11.33 10.81
CA ASN A 93 13.12 -10.58 9.65
C ASN A 93 11.66 -10.08 9.73
N GLU A 94 11.12 -9.96 10.93
CA GLU A 94 9.78 -9.44 11.20
C GLU A 94 9.83 -8.26 12.17
N LEU A 95 9.07 -7.21 11.86
CA LEU A 95 8.98 -5.99 12.64
C LEU A 95 7.66 -5.96 13.40
N SER A 96 7.71 -5.82 14.72
CA SER A 96 6.54 -5.70 15.61
C SER A 96 6.67 -4.48 16.52
N ALA A 97 5.55 -4.00 17.07
CA ALA A 97 5.56 -2.90 18.03
C ALA A 97 6.21 -3.31 19.36
N ALA A 98 7.02 -2.46 19.95
CA ALA A 98 7.49 -2.68 21.32
C ALA A 98 6.43 -2.30 22.36
N SER A 99 5.54 -1.35 22.03
CA SER A 99 4.43 -0.85 22.86
C SER A 99 3.22 -0.56 21.97
N SER A 100 2.01 -0.70 22.50
CA SER A 100 0.77 -0.25 21.83
C SER A 100 0.71 1.28 21.69
N GLN A 101 1.53 2.03 22.41
CA GLN A 101 1.59 3.49 22.38
C GLN A 101 2.68 4.02 21.43
N VAL A 102 3.37 3.15 20.68
CA VAL A 102 4.54 3.48 19.87
C VAL A 102 4.32 4.66 18.91
N PHE A 103 3.12 4.78 18.32
CA PHE A 103 2.77 5.87 17.42
C PHE A 103 2.24 7.12 18.12
N ARG A 104 1.65 6.97 19.31
CA ARG A 104 1.21 8.12 20.13
C ARG A 104 2.37 8.81 20.80
N GLU A 105 3.42 8.05 21.17
CA GLU A 105 4.67 8.61 21.65
C GLU A 105 5.39 9.46 20.59
N ASP A 106 5.34 9.02 19.33
CA ASP A 106 5.93 9.71 18.19
C ASP A 106 5.20 9.37 16.89
N PRO A 107 4.26 10.22 16.43
CA PRO A 107 3.48 9.99 15.20
C PRO A 107 4.32 9.88 13.92
N ALA A 108 5.53 10.49 13.86
CA ALA A 108 6.42 10.35 12.70
C ALA A 108 6.88 8.90 12.48
N ARG A 109 6.78 8.04 13.50
CA ARG A 109 7.01 6.59 13.36
C ARG A 109 6.04 5.90 12.42
N LEU A 110 4.86 6.49 12.12
CA LEU A 110 3.93 5.98 11.12
C LEU A 110 4.51 5.98 9.70
N ILE A 111 5.49 6.84 9.42
CA ILE A 111 6.25 6.81 8.17
C ILE A 111 7.55 6.01 8.35
N ARG A 112 8.26 6.22 9.47
CA ARG A 112 9.54 5.57 9.72
C ARG A 112 9.48 4.06 9.80
N VAL A 113 8.35 3.48 10.22
CA VAL A 113 8.17 2.02 10.28
C VAL A 113 8.36 1.36 8.91
N PHE A 114 7.90 1.98 7.82
CA PHE A 114 8.08 1.47 6.46
C PHE A 114 9.54 1.57 6.01
N ARG A 115 10.23 2.67 6.36
CA ARG A 115 11.66 2.79 6.14
C ARG A 115 12.46 1.72 6.88
N HIS A 116 12.10 1.43 8.15
CA HIS A 116 12.76 0.36 8.91
C HIS A 116 12.49 -1.01 8.28
N ALA A 117 11.26 -1.30 7.89
CA ALA A 117 10.91 -2.54 7.19
C ALA A 117 11.71 -2.70 5.90
N GLN A 118 11.75 -1.68 5.06
CA GLN A 118 12.48 -1.67 3.79
C GLN A 118 13.99 -1.86 4.01
N ARG A 119 14.62 -1.06 4.89
CA ARG A 119 16.05 -1.12 5.17
C ARG A 119 16.53 -2.46 5.70
N HIS A 120 15.69 -3.14 6.46
CA HIS A 120 16.02 -4.45 7.05
C HIS A 120 15.47 -5.63 6.24
N GLY A 121 14.81 -5.38 5.11
CA GLY A 121 14.10 -6.42 4.34
C GLY A 121 13.06 -7.15 5.20
N ALA A 122 12.53 -6.49 6.24
CA ALA A 122 11.66 -7.10 7.23
C ALA A 122 10.18 -6.98 6.82
N LYS A 123 9.40 -8.02 7.16
CA LYS A 123 7.95 -7.95 7.06
C LYS A 123 7.38 -7.21 8.27
N ILE A 124 6.37 -6.39 8.07
CA ILE A 124 5.62 -5.78 9.16
C ILE A 124 4.60 -6.82 9.67
N HIS A 125 4.73 -7.20 10.94
CA HIS A 125 3.82 -8.16 11.59
C HIS A 125 2.38 -7.67 11.50
N PHE A 126 1.43 -8.57 11.38
CA PHE A 126 0.02 -8.20 11.13
C PHE A 126 -0.58 -7.37 12.29
N ASP A 127 -0.22 -7.62 13.56
CA ASP A 127 -0.65 -6.79 14.69
C ASP A 127 -0.15 -5.36 14.55
N LEU A 128 1.11 -5.19 14.08
CA LEU A 128 1.66 -3.87 13.81
C LEU A 128 0.96 -3.22 12.61
N GLN A 129 0.60 -3.98 11.56
CA GLN A 129 -0.21 -3.45 10.45
C GLN A 129 -1.60 -2.99 10.93
N SER A 130 -2.22 -3.73 11.84
CA SER A 130 -3.51 -3.34 12.45
C SER A 130 -3.36 -2.05 13.25
N LEU A 131 -2.32 -1.96 14.08
CA LEU A 131 -2.03 -0.78 14.88
C LEU A 131 -1.70 0.45 13.99
N ILE A 132 -0.95 0.27 12.90
CA ILE A 132 -0.69 1.33 11.90
C ILE A 132 -2.02 1.84 11.33
N ARG A 133 -2.93 0.94 10.94
CA ARG A 133 -4.22 1.32 10.35
C ARG A 133 -5.10 2.07 11.35
N GLU A 134 -5.13 1.63 12.60
CA GLU A 134 -5.89 2.28 13.68
C GLU A 134 -5.33 3.68 14.00
N GLU A 135 -4.01 3.81 14.10
CA GLU A 135 -3.35 5.05 14.51
C GLU A 135 -2.98 5.95 13.31
N ALA A 136 -3.29 5.57 12.07
CA ALA A 136 -3.04 6.41 10.89
C ALA A 136 -3.72 7.79 10.97
N VAL A 137 -4.76 7.92 11.79
CA VAL A 137 -5.43 9.21 12.08
C VAL A 137 -4.48 10.24 12.73
N LEU A 138 -3.38 9.81 13.35
CA LEU A 138 -2.37 10.70 13.93
C LEU A 138 -1.52 11.40 12.86
N ILE A 139 -1.62 11.01 11.59
CA ILE A 139 -0.99 11.72 10.48
C ILE A 139 -1.81 12.97 10.19
N THR A 140 -1.51 14.05 10.89
CA THR A 140 -2.10 15.38 10.72
C THR A 140 -1.21 16.25 9.81
N PRO A 141 -1.69 17.40 9.33
CA PRO A 141 -0.86 18.34 8.57
C PRO A 141 0.44 18.70 9.30
N GLU A 142 0.39 18.89 10.61
CA GLU A 142 1.56 19.23 11.44
C GLU A 142 2.58 18.08 11.45
N VAL A 143 2.13 16.82 11.49
CA VAL A 143 3.01 15.65 11.40
C VAL A 143 3.63 15.54 10.01
N ASN A 144 2.91 15.90 8.97
CA ASN A 144 3.41 15.92 7.58
C ASN A 144 4.50 16.99 7.38
N GLU A 145 4.45 18.09 8.13
CA GLU A 145 5.46 19.16 8.09
C GLU A 145 6.74 18.83 8.89
N LEU A 146 6.71 17.80 9.74
CA LEU A 146 7.90 17.41 10.51
C LEU A 146 9.05 16.98 9.59
N GLU A 147 10.24 17.53 9.82
CA GLU A 147 11.46 17.16 9.10
C GLU A 147 11.72 15.65 9.17
N ALA A 148 11.54 15.04 10.34
CA ALA A 148 11.73 13.60 10.55
C ALA A 148 10.84 12.74 9.66
N THR A 149 9.60 13.18 9.42
CA THR A 149 8.63 12.53 8.52
C THR A 149 9.10 12.63 7.07
N ASN A 150 9.46 13.84 6.62
CA ASN A 150 9.90 14.11 5.24
C ASN A 150 11.24 13.42 4.92
N VAL A 151 12.21 13.45 5.83
CA VAL A 151 13.48 12.73 5.69
C VAL A 151 13.25 11.22 5.58
N SER A 152 12.31 10.69 6.34
CA SER A 152 11.98 9.26 6.31
C SER A 152 11.31 8.86 5.00
N PHE A 153 10.37 9.66 4.50
CA PHE A 153 9.72 9.43 3.22
C PHE A 153 10.72 9.53 2.05
N LYS A 154 11.55 10.57 2.04
CA LYS A 154 12.62 10.71 1.06
C LYS A 154 13.57 9.49 1.07
N ALA A 155 13.92 8.99 2.26
CA ALA A 155 14.76 7.80 2.39
C ALA A 155 14.08 6.53 1.84
N ILE A 156 12.75 6.39 1.95
CA ILE A 156 11.99 5.30 1.31
C ILE A 156 12.14 5.39 -0.21
N LEU A 157 12.00 6.58 -0.79
CA LEU A 157 12.14 6.78 -2.24
C LEU A 157 13.57 6.59 -2.75
N SER A 158 14.57 6.68 -1.86
CA SER A 158 15.98 6.50 -2.21
C SER A 158 16.40 5.05 -2.42
N GLU A 159 15.65 4.09 -1.90
CA GLU A 159 15.97 2.65 -1.97
C GLU A 159 15.50 2.05 -3.30
N SER A 160 16.18 2.45 -4.39
CA SER A 160 15.87 2.01 -5.75
C SER A 160 15.70 0.50 -5.86
N GLY A 161 14.59 0.07 -6.47
CA GLY A 161 14.25 -1.34 -6.63
C GLY A 161 13.43 -1.93 -5.49
N SER A 162 13.10 -1.16 -4.44
CA SER A 162 12.27 -1.64 -3.31
C SER A 162 11.20 -0.63 -2.86
N VAL A 163 10.97 0.42 -3.62
CA VAL A 163 10.04 1.51 -3.30
C VAL A 163 8.58 1.06 -3.40
N PHE A 164 8.25 0.25 -4.41
CA PHE A 164 6.88 -0.24 -4.63
C PHE A 164 6.30 -0.95 -3.40
N ASN A 165 7.08 -1.85 -2.78
CA ASN A 165 6.61 -2.63 -1.65
C ASN A 165 6.26 -1.73 -0.45
N ALA A 166 7.08 -0.71 -0.18
CA ALA A 166 6.84 0.24 0.90
C ALA A 166 5.61 1.10 0.61
N LEU A 167 5.52 1.73 -0.56
CA LEU A 167 4.40 2.60 -0.93
C LEU A 167 3.08 1.83 -1.07
N SER A 168 3.12 0.62 -1.61
CA SER A 168 1.94 -0.25 -1.73
C SER A 168 1.37 -0.60 -0.36
N LEU A 169 2.24 -0.95 0.60
CA LEU A 169 1.80 -1.24 1.97
C LEU A 169 1.34 0.03 2.70
N MET A 170 1.99 1.18 2.50
CA MET A 170 1.52 2.48 3.01
C MET A 170 0.12 2.79 2.48
N HIS A 171 -0.15 2.54 1.20
CA HIS A 171 -1.46 2.75 0.61
C HIS A 171 -2.49 1.76 1.17
N GLU A 172 -2.16 0.47 1.27
CA GLU A 172 -3.04 -0.57 1.82
C GLU A 172 -3.45 -0.26 3.28
N LEU A 173 -2.53 0.30 4.07
CA LEU A 173 -2.77 0.65 5.48
C LEU A 173 -3.38 2.05 5.67
N GLY A 174 -3.63 2.80 4.59
CA GLY A 174 -4.24 4.13 4.63
C GLY A 174 -3.30 5.26 5.07
N VAL A 175 -1.99 4.98 5.11
CA VAL A 175 -0.96 5.94 5.49
C VAL A 175 -0.61 6.87 4.33
N LEU A 176 -0.47 6.33 3.11
CA LEU A 176 -0.02 7.11 1.95
C LEU A 176 -0.96 8.27 1.61
N GLY A 177 -2.27 8.03 1.58
CA GLY A 177 -3.27 9.07 1.27
C GLY A 177 -3.42 10.11 2.38
N ARG A 178 -3.09 9.78 3.64
CA ARG A 178 -3.05 10.76 4.74
C ARG A 178 -1.79 11.60 4.70
N PHE A 179 -0.68 10.98 4.31
CA PHE A 179 0.60 11.68 4.16
C PHE A 179 0.62 12.57 2.92
N ILE A 180 0.01 12.12 1.81
CA ILE A 180 -0.15 12.87 0.56
C ILE A 180 -1.66 12.92 0.23
N PRO A 181 -2.40 13.93 0.73
CA PRO A 181 -3.85 14.02 0.54
C PRO A 181 -4.27 14.08 -0.94
N GLU A 182 -3.42 14.63 -1.80
CA GLU A 182 -3.65 14.68 -3.24
C GLU A 182 -3.66 13.26 -3.86
N PHE A 183 -2.85 12.35 -3.32
CA PHE A 183 -2.85 10.95 -3.74
C PHE A 183 -4.12 10.22 -3.28
N ASP A 184 -4.67 10.57 -2.12
CA ASP A 184 -5.95 9.98 -1.66
C ASP A 184 -7.09 10.20 -2.66
N GLY A 185 -7.07 11.33 -3.37
CA GLY A 185 -8.00 11.61 -4.44
C GLY A 185 -8.01 10.58 -5.58
N LEU A 186 -6.89 9.89 -5.80
CA LEU A 186 -6.76 8.82 -6.80
C LEU A 186 -7.32 7.48 -6.31
N THR A 187 -7.55 7.32 -4.99
CA THR A 187 -7.98 6.04 -4.40
C THR A 187 -9.31 5.59 -5.00
N CYS A 188 -9.29 4.41 -5.61
CA CYS A 188 -10.43 3.83 -6.32
C CYS A 188 -10.99 4.73 -7.45
N LEU A 189 -10.22 5.71 -7.93
CA LEU A 189 -10.63 6.56 -9.04
C LEU A 189 -10.56 5.75 -10.34
N VAL A 190 -11.71 5.60 -10.98
CA VAL A 190 -11.86 4.99 -12.30
C VAL A 190 -12.00 6.11 -13.32
N GLN A 191 -11.18 6.06 -14.37
CA GLN A 191 -11.37 6.88 -15.56
C GLN A 191 -11.92 5.98 -16.66
N HIS A 192 -13.07 6.35 -17.23
CA HIS A 192 -13.75 5.56 -18.26
C HIS A 192 -13.11 5.73 -19.66
N GLU A 193 -11.79 5.90 -19.70
CA GLU A 193 -11.06 5.83 -20.95
C GLU A 193 -10.78 4.36 -21.29
N TYR A 194 -11.02 3.98 -22.53
CA TYR A 194 -10.98 2.59 -23.03
C TYR A 194 -9.67 1.80 -22.77
N TYR A 195 -8.66 2.44 -22.21
CA TYR A 195 -7.32 1.88 -22.01
C TYR A 195 -6.94 1.61 -20.56
N HIS A 196 -7.72 2.06 -19.57
CA HIS A 196 -7.33 1.90 -18.16
C HIS A 196 -7.89 0.61 -17.54
N ARG A 197 -6.98 -0.35 -17.34
CA ARG A 197 -7.28 -1.65 -16.69
C ARG A 197 -7.31 -1.55 -15.17
N TYR A 198 -6.80 -0.48 -14.60
CA TYR A 198 -6.60 -0.27 -13.17
C TYR A 198 -7.19 1.07 -12.73
N THR A 199 -7.55 1.18 -11.45
CA THR A 199 -7.83 2.47 -10.81
C THR A 199 -6.57 3.35 -10.80
N ALA A 200 -6.72 4.66 -10.73
CA ALA A 200 -5.60 5.61 -10.88
C ALA A 200 -4.52 5.42 -9.79
N ASP A 201 -4.90 5.09 -8.56
CA ASP A 201 -3.98 4.74 -7.47
C ASP A 201 -3.16 3.48 -7.80
N ILE A 202 -3.83 2.41 -8.26
CA ILE A 202 -3.16 1.16 -8.62
C ILE A 202 -2.30 1.33 -9.88
N HIS A 203 -2.76 2.15 -10.85
CA HIS A 203 -1.95 2.51 -12.01
C HIS A 203 -0.64 3.17 -11.58
N THR A 204 -0.73 4.19 -10.73
CA THR A 204 0.43 4.90 -10.20
C THR A 204 1.39 3.98 -9.45
N LEU A 205 0.89 3.12 -8.58
CA LEU A 205 1.74 2.14 -7.88
C LEU A 205 2.38 1.13 -8.85
N ASN A 206 1.66 0.70 -9.88
CA ASN A 206 2.22 -0.20 -10.90
C ASN A 206 3.34 0.46 -11.72
N THR A 207 3.27 1.77 -12.02
CA THR A 207 4.40 2.47 -12.69
C THR A 207 5.65 2.47 -11.82
N ILE A 208 5.50 2.67 -10.51
CA ILE A 208 6.59 2.56 -9.53
C ILE A 208 7.16 1.13 -9.50
N ARG A 209 6.28 0.12 -9.53
CA ARG A 209 6.70 -1.28 -9.63
C ARG A 209 7.53 -1.55 -10.88
N GLN A 210 7.13 -1.01 -12.04
CA GLN A 210 7.91 -1.16 -13.26
C GLN A 210 9.30 -0.53 -13.14
N LEU A 211 9.40 0.63 -12.47
CA LEU A 211 10.69 1.25 -12.19
C LEU A 211 11.57 0.36 -11.28
N ASP A 212 11.00 -0.21 -10.21
CA ASP A 212 11.72 -1.16 -9.34
C ASP A 212 12.24 -2.38 -10.14
N LEU A 213 11.43 -2.91 -11.07
CA LEU A 213 11.84 -4.03 -11.92
C LEU A 213 13.00 -3.64 -12.87
N ILE A 214 13.06 -2.39 -13.33
CA ILE A 214 14.19 -1.88 -14.13
C ILE A 214 15.49 -1.93 -13.32
N TYR A 215 15.44 -1.68 -12.02
CA TYR A 215 16.62 -1.77 -11.15
C TYR A 215 17.04 -3.20 -10.84
N ASN A 216 16.09 -4.12 -10.70
CA ASN A 216 16.30 -5.46 -10.12
C ASN A 216 16.47 -6.58 -11.14
N GLU A 217 15.88 -6.49 -12.33
CA GLU A 217 15.90 -7.57 -13.30
C GLU A 217 17.01 -7.42 -14.34
N ASP A 218 17.68 -8.54 -14.65
CA ASP A 218 18.78 -8.59 -15.64
C ASP A 218 18.28 -8.90 -17.07
N ASP A 219 17.08 -8.44 -17.40
CA ASP A 219 16.54 -8.47 -18.76
C ASP A 219 17.30 -7.43 -19.64
N PRO A 220 17.74 -7.81 -20.86
CA PRO A 220 18.49 -6.92 -21.76
C PRO A 220 17.76 -5.60 -22.07
N LEU A 221 16.42 -5.63 -22.20
CA LEU A 221 15.61 -4.43 -22.43
C LEU A 221 15.63 -3.54 -21.18
N LYS A 222 15.47 -4.11 -19.98
CA LYS A 222 15.51 -3.38 -18.71
C LYS A 222 16.90 -2.82 -18.42
N LEU A 223 17.95 -3.53 -18.82
CA LEU A 223 19.33 -3.04 -18.69
C LEU A 223 19.56 -1.75 -19.48
N LYS A 224 18.98 -1.65 -20.69
CA LYS A 224 19.03 -0.42 -21.49
C LYS A 224 18.33 0.74 -20.77
N TYR A 225 17.13 0.52 -20.22
CA TYR A 225 16.41 1.52 -19.45
C TYR A 225 17.13 1.88 -18.15
N ARG A 226 17.76 0.91 -17.47
CA ARG A 226 18.54 1.14 -16.25
C ARG A 226 19.66 2.15 -16.48
N THR A 227 20.35 2.08 -17.60
CA THR A 227 21.39 3.06 -17.96
C THR A 227 20.81 4.47 -18.09
N ALA A 228 19.68 4.62 -18.78
CA ALA A 228 18.99 5.90 -18.91
C ALA A 228 18.50 6.45 -17.57
N VAL A 229 17.89 5.60 -16.74
CA VAL A 229 17.39 5.96 -15.40
C VAL A 229 18.54 6.39 -14.48
N ARG A 230 19.69 5.70 -14.49
CA ARG A 230 20.87 6.10 -13.72
C ARG A 230 21.47 7.42 -14.18
N ALA A 231 21.34 7.76 -15.45
CA ALA A 231 21.78 9.05 -15.98
C ALA A 231 20.94 10.24 -15.50
N THR A 232 19.75 10.03 -14.94
CA THR A 232 18.91 11.11 -14.37
C THR A 232 19.44 11.69 -13.05
N GLY A 233 20.37 11.01 -12.41
CA GLY A 233 21.13 11.49 -11.24
C GLY A 233 20.44 11.28 -9.88
N ASP A 234 19.16 11.61 -9.73
CA ASP A 234 18.44 11.46 -8.45
C ASP A 234 17.22 10.53 -8.61
N PRO A 235 17.31 9.27 -8.10
CA PRO A 235 16.20 8.33 -8.16
C PRO A 235 14.96 8.81 -7.39
N ASN A 236 15.14 9.61 -6.32
CA ASN A 236 14.00 10.13 -5.55
C ASN A 236 13.09 10.98 -6.41
N LEU A 237 13.69 11.84 -7.24
CA LEU A 237 12.93 12.73 -8.12
C LEU A 237 12.08 11.92 -9.11
N LEU A 238 12.64 10.84 -9.64
CA LEU A 238 11.93 9.97 -10.58
C LEU A 238 10.77 9.25 -9.90
N TYR A 239 10.98 8.64 -8.73
CA TYR A 239 9.91 7.99 -7.96
C TYR A 239 8.83 8.99 -7.54
N LEU A 240 9.22 10.17 -7.09
CA LEU A 240 8.28 11.23 -6.72
C LEU A 240 7.48 11.72 -7.94
N THR A 241 8.12 11.89 -9.09
CA THR A 241 7.44 12.26 -10.34
C THR A 241 6.40 11.21 -10.71
N LEU A 242 6.76 9.92 -10.68
CA LEU A 242 5.82 8.83 -10.94
C LEU A 242 4.67 8.78 -9.91
N LEU A 243 4.94 9.06 -8.64
CA LEU A 243 3.92 9.07 -7.60
C LEU A 243 2.90 10.21 -7.79
N LEU A 244 3.35 11.35 -8.29
CA LEU A 244 2.54 12.57 -8.36
C LEU A 244 1.99 12.88 -9.77
N HIS A 245 2.39 12.15 -10.83
CA HIS A 245 2.07 12.51 -12.22
C HIS A 245 0.56 12.60 -12.51
N ASP A 246 -0.24 11.83 -11.81
CA ASP A 246 -1.69 11.71 -12.04
C ASP A 246 -2.57 12.43 -10.99
N ILE A 247 -2.01 13.06 -9.96
CA ILE A 247 -2.79 13.66 -8.87
C ILE A 247 -3.78 14.73 -9.36
N GLY A 248 -3.51 15.38 -10.48
CA GLY A 248 -4.40 16.35 -11.11
C GLY A 248 -5.74 15.76 -11.56
N LYS A 249 -5.79 14.46 -11.85
CA LYS A 249 -7.01 13.76 -12.29
C LYS A 249 -8.11 13.78 -11.23
N ALA A 250 -7.74 13.77 -9.96
CA ALA A 250 -8.68 13.83 -8.83
C ALA A 250 -9.45 15.16 -8.75
N ARG A 251 -8.95 16.24 -9.34
CA ARG A 251 -9.60 17.57 -9.33
C ARG A 251 -10.72 17.70 -10.35
N SER A 252 -10.74 16.88 -11.39
CA SER A 252 -11.74 16.96 -12.48
C SER A 252 -13.12 16.43 -12.09
N ILE A 253 -13.30 15.89 -10.87
CA ILE A 253 -14.52 15.21 -10.39
C ILE A 253 -15.24 16.04 -9.30
N ARG A 254 -14.76 17.23 -8.98
CA ARG A 254 -15.45 18.18 -8.06
C ARG A 254 -16.40 19.10 -8.77
#